data_61ad7f4678ba97070908dcd531e82316
#
_entry.id   61ad7f4678ba97070908dcd531e82316
#
_cell.length_a   1.000
_cell.length_b   1.000
_cell.length_c   1.000
_cell.angle_alpha   90.00
_cell.angle_beta   90.00
_cell.angle_gamma   90.00
#
_symmetry.space_group_name_H-M   'P 1'
#
loop_
_entity.id
_entity.type
_entity.pdbx_description
1 polymer ?
#
loop_
_entity_poly.entity_id
_entity_poly.type
_entity_poly.pdbx_seq_one_letter_code
_entity_poly.pdbx_strand_id
1 'polypeptide(L)'
;MANKSFNRRDFLKNTGISAAAFPFLGNLEALALPGNNQKKQRMVIFFSPNGVIPDSFWPNEEGENFNFKEILSPLEPFKKQTLVLNGVCDKVRGDGDNHMRGIGCLLTGIELLPGNVQGGSHTPAGWANGLSIDQEIKQYLQKSESTRTRFGSLELGVLVPDRADTWTRMSYSAANKPVTPIDDPYQLFSKLYGKTKDKEILGSVLDPVIADLKKVSSLVGKEDRKILEEHAGFVREMEKEIRAMKGATVHAMPKLEPGIREENDNLPKISRMQLDLLHNSLMADFNRVATFQFTNSVGGARMKWLGVDEGHHQLSHEPDTNKVAVEKLVKINKWFCEEIAYFAKKLQETPEPNGSGSMLDNTLLVWTNELGKGNSHTLDNIPFVMVGGNLGWKTGRSLKFPRIAHNRLLMAMAHGFGHKVSSFGNPDYCKDGPLVLS
;
A
#
# COMPACT_ATOMS: atom_id res chain seq x y z
N MET A 1 46.72 7.23 -14.77
CA MET A 1 45.54 7.64 -15.58
C MET A 1 44.36 7.63 -14.64
N ALA A 2 43.83 8.80 -14.30
CA ALA A 2 42.69 8.92 -13.37
C ALA A 2 41.42 8.36 -14.01
N ASN A 3 40.82 7.36 -13.39
CA ASN A 3 39.51 6.83 -13.75
C ASN A 3 38.49 7.97 -13.57
N LYS A 4 38.07 8.62 -14.65
CA LYS A 4 36.93 9.54 -14.61
C LYS A 4 35.72 8.71 -14.22
N SER A 5 35.20 8.90 -13.02
CA SER A 5 33.92 8.34 -12.59
C SER A 5 32.83 8.86 -13.52
N PHE A 6 32.31 7.98 -14.33
CA PHE A 6 31.18 8.23 -15.23
C PHE A 6 29.93 8.42 -14.35
N ASN A 7 29.37 9.62 -14.28
CA ASN A 7 28.16 9.84 -13.49
C ASN A 7 26.91 9.93 -14.37
N ARG A 8 25.76 9.56 -13.82
CA ARG A 8 24.46 9.55 -14.52
C ARG A 8 24.12 10.86 -15.18
N ARG A 9 24.46 11.97 -14.54
CA ARG A 9 24.16 13.32 -15.01
C ARG A 9 24.96 13.66 -16.27
N ASP A 10 26.24 13.25 -16.32
CA ASP A 10 27.10 13.50 -17.47
C ASP A 10 26.75 12.59 -18.65
N PHE A 11 26.34 11.32 -18.38
CA PHE A 11 25.82 10.43 -19.40
C PHE A 11 24.56 11.02 -20.07
N LEU A 12 23.60 11.45 -19.27
CA LEU A 12 22.33 12.00 -19.79
C LEU A 12 22.50 13.31 -20.52
N LYS A 13 23.37 14.21 -20.04
CA LYS A 13 23.73 15.44 -20.74
C LYS A 13 24.37 15.17 -22.09
N ASN A 14 25.30 14.21 -22.14
CA ASN A 14 26.04 13.88 -23.36
C ASN A 14 25.20 13.12 -24.38
N THR A 15 24.13 12.42 -23.97
CA THR A 15 23.22 11.70 -24.87
C THR A 15 22.03 12.52 -25.32
N GLY A 16 21.83 13.74 -24.80
CA GLY A 16 20.72 14.62 -25.13
C GLY A 16 19.35 14.06 -24.73
N ILE A 17 19.28 13.32 -23.61
CA ILE A 17 18.05 12.70 -23.08
C ILE A 17 17.29 13.74 -22.26
N SER A 18 15.98 13.82 -22.43
CA SER A 18 15.14 14.75 -21.68
C SER A 18 15.06 14.40 -20.19
N ALA A 19 14.86 15.42 -19.35
CA ALA A 19 14.66 15.22 -17.91
C ALA A 19 13.41 14.37 -17.59
N ALA A 20 12.44 14.29 -18.51
CA ALA A 20 11.24 13.49 -18.35
C ALA A 20 11.49 11.98 -18.41
N ALA A 21 12.54 11.54 -19.12
CA ALA A 21 12.94 10.12 -19.14
C ALA A 21 13.73 9.67 -17.91
N PHE A 22 14.22 10.61 -17.09
CA PHE A 22 15.08 10.34 -15.94
C PHE A 22 14.51 9.33 -14.93
N PRO A 23 13.22 9.38 -14.56
CA PRO A 23 12.64 8.41 -13.64
C PRO A 23 12.72 6.96 -14.14
N PHE A 24 12.56 6.75 -15.43
CA PHE A 24 12.57 5.43 -16.08
C PHE A 24 13.99 4.86 -16.25
N LEU A 25 15.00 5.74 -16.25
CA LEU A 25 16.39 5.35 -16.40
C LEU A 25 17.09 5.07 -15.05
N GLY A 26 16.48 5.53 -13.95
CA GLY A 26 17.07 5.44 -12.62
C GLY A 26 17.30 4.00 -12.11
N ASN A 27 16.59 3.04 -12.69
CA ASN A 27 16.61 1.64 -12.29
C ASN A 27 17.45 0.74 -13.21
N LEU A 28 18.09 1.27 -14.24
CA LEU A 28 18.90 0.47 -15.16
C LEU A 28 20.24 0.10 -14.55
N GLU A 29 20.58 -1.17 -14.63
CA GLU A 29 21.81 -1.73 -14.09
C GLU A 29 23.05 -1.08 -14.73
N ALA A 30 23.05 -0.86 -16.04
CA ALA A 30 24.13 -0.20 -16.78
C ALA A 30 24.38 1.26 -16.35
N LEU A 31 23.38 1.90 -15.71
CA LEU A 31 23.48 3.27 -15.18
C LEU A 31 23.64 3.30 -13.66
N ALA A 32 23.62 2.14 -13.00
CA ALA A 32 23.91 2.02 -11.59
C ALA A 32 25.37 2.37 -11.30
N LEU A 33 25.61 3.13 -10.24
CA LEU A 33 26.98 3.34 -9.76
C LEU A 33 27.55 2.00 -9.30
N PRO A 34 28.82 1.66 -9.61
CA PRO A 34 29.47 0.48 -9.07
C PRO A 34 29.41 0.56 -7.53
N GLY A 35 28.70 -0.35 -6.91
CA GLY A 35 28.62 -0.47 -5.44
C GLY A 35 27.24 -0.37 -4.84
N ASN A 36 26.17 -0.09 -5.59
CA ASN A 36 24.83 0.04 -5.01
C ASN A 36 23.93 -1.16 -5.35
N ASN A 37 24.36 -2.38 -5.03
CA ASN A 37 23.55 -3.60 -5.03
C ASN A 37 22.59 -3.66 -3.81
N GLN A 38 22.18 -2.53 -3.25
CA GLN A 38 21.18 -2.53 -2.19
C GLN A 38 19.81 -2.85 -2.78
N LYS A 39 19.25 -3.97 -2.33
CA LYS A 39 17.87 -4.36 -2.62
C LYS A 39 16.94 -3.21 -2.29
N LYS A 40 16.05 -2.87 -3.21
CA LYS A 40 15.09 -1.78 -3.02
C LYS A 40 13.92 -2.27 -2.18
N GLN A 41 14.05 -2.21 -0.87
CA GLN A 41 12.96 -2.56 0.04
C GLN A 41 11.80 -1.59 -0.12
N ARG A 42 10.59 -2.14 -0.24
CA ARG A 42 9.33 -1.40 -0.37
C ARG A 42 8.30 -1.90 0.62
N MET A 43 7.33 -1.06 0.94
CA MET A 43 6.20 -1.41 1.81
C MET A 43 4.91 -0.81 1.29
N VAL A 44 3.85 -1.62 1.27
CA VAL A 44 2.48 -1.16 1.02
C VAL A 44 1.57 -1.69 2.12
N ILE A 45 0.90 -0.80 2.84
CA ILE A 45 -0.05 -1.16 3.90
C ILE A 45 -1.46 -1.00 3.36
N PHE A 46 -2.21 -2.10 3.33
CA PHE A 46 -3.61 -2.15 2.94
C PHE A 46 -4.49 -2.12 4.18
N PHE A 47 -5.45 -1.22 4.18
CA PHE A 47 -6.47 -1.13 5.21
C PHE A 47 -7.84 -1.50 4.63
N SER A 48 -8.55 -2.41 5.31
CA SER A 48 -9.96 -2.68 5.07
C SER A 48 -10.75 -2.48 6.37
N PRO A 49 -12.00 -1.94 6.31
CA PRO A 49 -12.75 -1.58 7.52
C PRO A 49 -13.58 -2.70 8.10
N ASN A 50 -14.15 -2.43 9.30
CA ASN A 50 -15.25 -3.13 9.95
C ASN A 50 -14.92 -4.55 10.45
N GLY A 51 -13.65 -4.87 10.69
CA GLY A 51 -13.22 -6.16 11.21
C GLY A 51 -13.34 -7.31 10.20
N VAL A 52 -13.08 -8.51 10.65
CA VAL A 52 -13.17 -9.74 9.85
C VAL A 52 -14.09 -10.76 10.53
N ILE A 53 -14.44 -11.84 9.82
CA ILE A 53 -15.11 -13.02 10.38
C ILE A 53 -14.02 -14.01 10.83
N PRO A 54 -13.72 -14.11 12.14
CA PRO A 54 -12.57 -14.85 12.66
C PRO A 54 -12.54 -16.32 12.25
N ASP A 55 -13.69 -17.00 12.28
CA ASP A 55 -13.81 -18.42 11.95
C ASP A 55 -13.51 -18.73 10.48
N SER A 56 -13.67 -17.76 9.59
CA SER A 56 -13.37 -17.86 8.15
C SER A 56 -12.07 -17.17 7.77
N PHE A 57 -11.35 -16.56 8.73
CA PHE A 57 -10.12 -15.81 8.51
C PHE A 57 -8.88 -16.53 9.05
N TRP A 58 -8.86 -16.86 10.35
CA TRP A 58 -7.66 -17.36 11.02
C TRP A 58 -7.40 -18.83 10.72
N PRO A 59 -6.18 -19.21 10.24
CA PRO A 59 -5.76 -20.61 10.22
C PRO A 59 -5.94 -21.30 11.58
N ASN A 60 -6.31 -22.56 11.54
CA ASN A 60 -6.42 -23.36 12.78
C ASN A 60 -5.04 -23.77 13.28
N GLU A 61 -4.12 -24.03 12.35
CA GLU A 61 -2.78 -24.52 12.60
C GLU A 61 -1.80 -23.37 12.82
N GLU A 62 -0.72 -23.67 13.53
CA GLU A 62 0.43 -22.80 13.75
C GLU A 62 1.67 -23.35 13.05
N GLY A 63 2.59 -22.47 12.66
CA GLY A 63 3.83 -22.83 11.97
C GLY A 63 3.67 -22.91 10.45
N GLU A 64 4.48 -23.75 9.83
CA GLU A 64 4.59 -23.85 8.35
C GLU A 64 3.47 -24.70 7.72
N ASN A 65 2.92 -25.65 8.47
CA ASN A 65 1.89 -26.58 7.98
C ASN A 65 0.47 -26.08 8.31
N PHE A 66 0.14 -24.89 7.86
CA PHE A 66 -1.18 -24.29 8.05
C PHE A 66 -1.99 -24.28 6.76
N ASN A 67 -3.31 -24.14 6.87
CA ASN A 67 -4.20 -23.96 5.73
C ASN A 67 -4.91 -22.62 5.82
N PHE A 68 -4.99 -21.91 4.69
CA PHE A 68 -5.82 -20.72 4.63
C PHE A 68 -7.29 -21.09 4.77
N LYS A 69 -8.02 -20.28 5.51
CA LYS A 69 -9.48 -20.28 5.51
C LYS A 69 -10.02 -19.52 4.30
N GLU A 70 -11.34 -19.53 4.14
CA GLU A 70 -12.01 -19.00 2.95
C GLU A 70 -11.59 -17.57 2.60
N ILE A 71 -11.52 -16.67 3.59
CA ILE A 71 -11.18 -15.26 3.37
C ILE A 71 -9.75 -15.11 2.83
N LEU A 72 -8.81 -15.92 3.32
CA LEU A 72 -7.40 -15.85 2.91
C LEU A 72 -7.07 -16.73 1.69
N SER A 73 -8.02 -17.50 1.17
CA SER A 73 -7.80 -18.43 0.05
C SER A 73 -7.23 -17.77 -1.22
N PRO A 74 -7.50 -16.48 -1.56
CA PRO A 74 -6.85 -15.83 -2.69
C PRO A 74 -5.33 -15.72 -2.57
N LEU A 75 -4.77 -15.85 -1.37
CA LEU A 75 -3.33 -15.83 -1.12
C LEU A 75 -2.65 -17.20 -1.25
N GLU A 76 -3.39 -18.28 -1.62
CA GLU A 76 -2.79 -19.62 -1.76
C GLU A 76 -1.56 -19.66 -2.70
N PRO A 77 -1.52 -18.94 -3.84
CA PRO A 77 -0.33 -18.88 -4.69
C PRO A 77 0.90 -18.27 -3.99
N PHE A 78 0.69 -17.45 -2.95
CA PHE A 78 1.71 -16.72 -2.21
C PHE A 78 1.99 -17.31 -0.83
N LYS A 79 1.45 -18.49 -0.50
CA LYS A 79 1.50 -19.09 0.84
C LYS A 79 2.91 -19.15 1.43
N LYS A 80 3.91 -19.53 0.62
CA LYS A 80 5.32 -19.58 1.04
C LYS A 80 5.93 -18.21 1.36
N GLN A 81 5.35 -17.14 0.84
CA GLN A 81 5.75 -15.75 1.10
C GLN A 81 4.78 -15.03 2.04
N THR A 82 3.83 -15.76 2.64
CA THR A 82 2.81 -15.18 3.52
C THR A 82 3.12 -15.47 4.99
N LEU A 83 2.89 -14.47 5.84
CA LEU A 83 2.99 -14.55 7.28
C LEU A 83 1.67 -14.06 7.88
N VAL A 84 0.97 -14.95 8.60
CA VAL A 84 -0.30 -14.64 9.28
C VAL A 84 -0.04 -14.48 10.77
N LEU A 85 -0.38 -13.31 11.34
CA LEU A 85 -0.09 -12.99 12.74
C LEU A 85 -1.39 -12.93 13.56
N ASN A 86 -1.70 -14.00 14.26
CA ASN A 86 -2.85 -14.07 15.15
C ASN A 86 -2.45 -13.63 16.56
N GLY A 87 -3.30 -12.86 17.27
CA GLY A 87 -3.04 -12.40 18.64
C GLY A 87 -2.31 -11.07 18.73
N VAL A 88 -2.12 -10.35 17.63
CA VAL A 88 -1.67 -8.96 17.65
C VAL A 88 -2.84 -8.04 17.98
N CYS A 89 -2.67 -7.16 18.97
CA CYS A 89 -3.75 -6.34 19.53
C CYS A 89 -3.37 -4.86 19.51
N ASP A 90 -4.32 -4.01 19.18
CA ASP A 90 -4.21 -2.60 19.55
C ASP A 90 -4.57 -2.48 21.04
N LYS A 91 -3.55 -2.25 21.85
CA LYS A 91 -3.69 -2.04 23.30
C LYS A 91 -3.88 -0.59 23.69
N VAL A 92 -3.79 0.32 22.74
CA VAL A 92 -3.99 1.75 22.98
C VAL A 92 -5.43 1.99 23.44
N ARG A 93 -5.57 2.81 24.43
CA ARG A 93 -6.87 3.20 25.03
C ARG A 93 -6.90 4.73 25.14
N GLY A 94 -7.97 5.29 25.65
CA GLY A 94 -8.15 6.74 25.80
C GLY A 94 -9.39 7.24 25.07
N ASP A 95 -9.36 8.45 24.57
CA ASP A 95 -10.48 9.12 23.91
C ASP A 95 -10.92 8.39 22.62
N GLY A 96 -12.14 8.66 22.20
CA GLY A 96 -12.76 8.09 21.02
C GLY A 96 -13.37 6.69 21.23
N ASP A 97 -14.17 6.26 20.26
CA ASP A 97 -14.70 4.90 20.20
C ASP A 97 -13.67 3.93 19.59
N ASN A 98 -14.03 2.64 19.52
CA ASN A 98 -13.09 1.62 19.01
C ASN A 98 -12.80 1.75 17.52
N HIS A 99 -13.69 2.32 16.71
CA HIS A 99 -13.41 2.62 15.32
C HIS A 99 -12.41 3.77 15.18
N MET A 100 -12.56 4.85 15.98
CA MET A 100 -11.62 5.98 16.00
C MET A 100 -10.23 5.52 16.43
N ARG A 101 -10.15 4.79 17.57
CA ARG A 101 -8.89 4.22 18.04
C ARG A 101 -8.32 3.22 17.05
N GLY A 102 -9.17 2.33 16.55
CA GLY A 102 -8.74 1.30 15.62
C GLY A 102 -8.03 1.86 14.40
N ILE A 103 -8.55 2.89 13.74
CA ILE A 103 -7.88 3.47 12.56
C ILE A 103 -6.78 4.46 12.95
N GLY A 104 -7.00 5.32 13.94
CA GLY A 104 -6.06 6.37 14.34
C GLY A 104 -4.83 5.85 15.05
N CYS A 105 -4.97 4.79 15.88
CA CYS A 105 -3.86 4.17 16.60
C CYS A 105 -3.19 3.04 15.82
N LEU A 106 -3.81 2.52 14.75
CA LEU A 106 -3.35 1.36 13.99
C LEU A 106 -1.90 1.49 13.51
N LEU A 107 -1.57 2.59 12.89
CA LEU A 107 -0.22 2.84 12.35
C LEU A 107 0.61 3.78 13.22
N THR A 108 0.00 4.43 14.22
CA THR A 108 0.70 5.35 15.13
C THR A 108 1.11 4.68 16.45
N GLY A 109 0.38 3.67 16.89
CA GLY A 109 0.61 2.98 18.16
C GLY A 109 0.50 3.88 19.39
N ILE A 110 -0.20 5.03 19.29
CA ILE A 110 -0.34 6.02 20.35
C ILE A 110 -1.77 6.52 20.43
N GLU A 111 -2.14 7.08 21.58
CA GLU A 111 -3.48 7.57 21.89
C GLU A 111 -3.92 8.69 20.96
N LEU A 112 -5.24 8.82 20.81
CA LEU A 112 -5.84 10.00 20.20
C LEU A 112 -5.75 11.18 21.18
N LEU A 113 -5.58 12.37 20.64
CA LEU A 113 -5.65 13.61 21.42
C LEU A 113 -7.10 13.89 21.84
N PRO A 114 -7.33 14.61 22.94
CA PRO A 114 -8.63 15.19 23.23
C PRO A 114 -9.14 16.00 22.03
N GLY A 115 -10.42 15.92 21.77
CA GLY A 115 -11.04 16.59 20.62
C GLY A 115 -12.54 16.78 20.78
N ASN A 116 -13.21 17.08 19.68
CA ASN A 116 -14.63 17.38 19.64
C ASN A 116 -15.45 16.42 18.76
N VAL A 117 -14.81 15.37 18.22
CA VAL A 117 -15.50 14.37 17.39
C VAL A 117 -16.09 13.30 18.30
N GLN A 118 -17.42 13.29 18.41
CA GLN A 118 -18.17 12.36 19.27
C GLN A 118 -18.47 11.07 18.51
N GLY A 119 -18.01 9.94 19.04
CA GLY A 119 -18.34 8.61 18.55
C GLY A 119 -19.33 7.89 19.44
N GLY A 120 -19.32 6.56 19.38
CA GLY A 120 -20.15 5.69 20.21
C GLY A 120 -19.70 5.64 21.68
N SER A 121 -18.55 6.18 22.06
CA SER A 121 -18.08 6.31 23.44
C SER A 121 -18.48 7.66 24.03
N HIS A 122 -18.30 7.80 25.36
CA HIS A 122 -18.61 9.05 26.07
C HIS A 122 -17.51 10.12 25.96
N THR A 123 -16.32 9.77 25.44
CA THR A 123 -15.19 10.69 25.30
C THR A 123 -14.98 11.10 23.85
N PRO A 124 -15.18 12.39 23.49
CA PRO A 124 -14.84 12.88 22.16
C PRO A 124 -13.34 12.76 21.90
N ALA A 125 -12.95 12.57 20.64
CA ALA A 125 -11.56 12.45 20.25
C ALA A 125 -11.14 13.47 19.19
N GLY A 126 -9.86 13.75 19.17
CA GLY A 126 -9.12 14.41 18.11
C GLY A 126 -8.27 13.43 17.32
N TRP A 127 -7.28 13.96 16.61
CA TRP A 127 -6.35 13.17 15.82
C TRP A 127 -5.33 12.41 16.69
N ALA A 128 -4.64 11.42 16.09
CA ALA A 128 -3.59 10.69 16.80
C ALA A 128 -2.45 11.59 17.28
N ASN A 129 -1.91 11.28 18.46
CA ASN A 129 -0.84 12.03 19.11
C ASN A 129 0.56 11.60 18.64
N GLY A 130 0.70 11.14 17.41
CA GLY A 130 2.00 10.68 16.93
C GLY A 130 2.10 10.49 15.43
N LEU A 131 3.31 10.20 15.02
CA LEU A 131 3.70 9.85 13.66
C LEU A 131 3.29 8.41 13.36
N SER A 132 2.80 8.10 12.17
CA SER A 132 2.51 6.74 11.74
C SER A 132 3.74 6.03 11.19
N ILE A 133 3.76 4.70 11.24
CA ILE A 133 4.93 3.88 10.86
C ILE A 133 5.33 4.02 9.38
N ASP A 134 4.37 4.20 8.50
CA ASP A 134 4.62 4.50 7.09
C ASP A 134 5.40 5.80 6.92
N GLN A 135 5.02 6.85 7.67
CA GLN A 135 5.70 8.14 7.65
C GLN A 135 7.06 8.10 8.37
N GLU A 136 7.22 7.30 9.43
CA GLU A 136 8.50 7.09 10.10
C GLU A 136 9.50 6.41 9.15
N ILE A 137 9.11 5.31 8.51
CA ILE A 137 9.96 4.60 7.54
C ILE A 137 10.27 5.49 6.34
N LYS A 138 9.28 6.24 5.83
CA LYS A 138 9.51 7.25 4.79
C LYS A 138 10.56 8.26 5.21
N GLN A 139 10.44 8.87 6.39
CA GLN A 139 11.39 9.86 6.87
C GLN A 139 12.80 9.28 6.99
N TYR A 140 12.92 8.04 7.46
CA TYR A 140 14.20 7.33 7.54
C TYR A 140 14.81 7.13 6.15
N LEU A 141 14.05 6.60 5.19
CA LEU A 141 14.53 6.34 3.83
C LEU A 141 14.91 7.63 3.08
N GLN A 142 14.22 8.74 3.34
CA GLN A 142 14.50 10.03 2.69
C GLN A 142 15.77 10.72 3.18
N LYS A 143 16.38 10.27 4.29
CA LYS A 143 17.62 10.84 4.82
C LYS A 143 18.83 10.50 3.98
N SER A 144 18.86 9.33 3.31
CA SER A 144 20.00 8.87 2.50
C SER A 144 19.73 9.06 1.00
N GLU A 145 20.73 9.50 0.26
CA GLU A 145 20.66 9.60 -1.21
C GLU A 145 20.41 8.26 -1.88
N SER A 146 20.92 7.15 -1.31
CA SER A 146 20.77 5.80 -1.85
C SER A 146 19.35 5.23 -1.70
N THR A 147 18.57 5.78 -0.75
CA THR A 147 17.20 5.31 -0.48
C THR A 147 16.12 6.34 -0.77
N ARG A 148 16.54 7.61 -0.98
CA ARG A 148 15.63 8.71 -1.26
C ARG A 148 14.89 8.50 -2.58
N THR A 149 13.57 8.73 -2.55
CA THR A 149 12.70 8.67 -3.71
C THR A 149 12.03 10.02 -3.97
N ARG A 150 11.39 10.16 -5.15
CA ARG A 150 10.76 11.43 -5.57
C ARG A 150 9.64 11.87 -4.62
N PHE A 151 8.79 10.94 -4.18
CA PHE A 151 7.62 11.26 -3.35
C PHE A 151 7.78 10.87 -1.88
N GLY A 152 8.80 10.10 -1.52
CA GLY A 152 8.94 9.56 -0.18
C GLY A 152 7.88 8.51 0.15
N SER A 153 6.61 8.88 0.17
CA SER A 153 5.46 7.98 0.32
C SER A 153 4.29 8.39 -0.58
N LEU A 154 3.36 7.46 -0.80
CA LEU A 154 2.06 7.70 -1.43
C LEU A 154 0.96 7.14 -0.52
N GLU A 155 0.04 7.99 -0.12
CA GLU A 155 -1.16 7.63 0.61
C GLU A 155 -2.32 7.60 -0.38
N LEU A 156 -2.87 6.40 -0.63
CA LEU A 156 -3.91 6.15 -1.60
C LEU A 156 -5.21 5.74 -0.93
N GLY A 157 -6.32 6.11 -1.52
CA GLY A 157 -7.65 5.78 -1.05
C GLY A 157 -8.53 5.19 -2.14
N VAL A 158 -9.61 4.55 -1.72
CA VAL A 158 -10.73 4.12 -2.56
C VAL A 158 -12.01 4.44 -1.83
N LEU A 159 -12.76 5.43 -2.29
CA LEU A 159 -13.98 5.93 -1.66
C LEU A 159 -13.79 6.36 -0.20
N VAL A 160 -12.68 7.02 0.10
CA VAL A 160 -12.46 7.65 1.40
C VAL A 160 -13.22 8.96 1.44
N PRO A 161 -14.12 9.18 2.41
CA PRO A 161 -14.90 10.41 2.46
C PRO A 161 -14.03 11.68 2.54
N ASP A 162 -14.43 12.74 1.83
CA ASP A 162 -13.76 14.05 1.84
C ASP A 162 -13.70 14.67 3.23
N ARG A 163 -14.68 14.35 4.09
CA ARG A 163 -14.68 14.83 5.48
C ARG A 163 -13.41 14.40 6.20
N ALA A 164 -12.79 15.32 6.90
CA ALA A 164 -11.59 15.05 7.69
C ALA A 164 -11.99 14.86 9.16
N ASP A 165 -12.12 13.62 9.59
CA ASP A 165 -12.40 13.23 10.96
C ASP A 165 -11.66 11.97 11.38
N THR A 166 -11.74 11.60 12.65
CA THR A 166 -10.99 10.51 13.28
C THR A 166 -11.33 9.12 12.75
N TRP A 167 -12.37 8.94 11.94
CA TRP A 167 -12.69 7.68 11.27
C TRP A 167 -12.10 7.56 9.87
N THR A 168 -11.47 8.63 9.34
CA THR A 168 -11.14 8.73 7.91
C THR A 168 -9.64 8.76 7.62
N ARG A 169 -8.77 8.76 8.63
CA ARG A 169 -7.32 8.91 8.43
C ARG A 169 -6.53 7.88 9.24
N MET A 170 -5.68 7.12 8.53
CA MET A 170 -4.79 6.13 9.13
C MET A 170 -3.33 6.57 9.19
N SER A 171 -2.91 7.46 8.30
CA SER A 171 -1.53 7.96 8.21
C SER A 171 -1.40 9.35 8.85
N TYR A 172 -0.30 9.59 9.55
CA TYR A 172 -0.02 10.83 10.26
C TYR A 172 1.43 11.25 10.08
N SER A 173 1.66 12.47 9.57
CA SER A 173 3.00 13.02 9.36
C SER A 173 3.66 13.55 10.63
N ALA A 174 2.90 13.76 11.69
CA ALA A 174 3.28 14.11 13.06
C ALA A 174 2.03 14.03 13.96
N ALA A 175 2.20 14.25 15.27
CA ALA A 175 1.07 14.44 16.19
C ALA A 175 0.11 15.50 15.66
N ASN A 176 -1.19 15.18 15.65
CA ASN A 176 -2.26 16.07 15.17
C ASN A 176 -2.14 16.51 13.69
N LYS A 177 -1.43 15.74 12.88
CA LYS A 177 -1.21 16.02 11.45
C LYS A 177 -1.56 14.82 10.58
N PRO A 178 -2.86 14.54 10.37
CA PRO A 178 -3.30 13.47 9.50
C PRO A 178 -2.89 13.72 8.06
N VAL A 179 -2.65 12.65 7.31
CA VAL A 179 -2.37 12.70 5.88
C VAL A 179 -3.62 12.27 5.12
N THR A 180 -4.06 13.10 4.19
CA THR A 180 -5.22 12.80 3.33
C THR A 180 -4.80 11.84 2.22
N PRO A 181 -5.45 10.69 2.06
CA PRO A 181 -5.20 9.80 0.94
C PRO A 181 -5.72 10.40 -0.37
N ILE A 182 -5.08 10.05 -1.48
CA ILE A 182 -5.53 10.37 -2.82
C ILE A 182 -6.43 9.23 -3.27
N ASP A 183 -7.71 9.46 -3.45
CA ASP A 183 -8.70 8.46 -3.88
C ASP A 183 -9.19 8.65 -5.32
N ASP A 184 -8.90 9.79 -5.93
CA ASP A 184 -9.08 9.99 -7.36
C ASP A 184 -7.85 9.49 -8.16
N PRO A 185 -7.97 8.43 -8.98
CA PRO A 185 -6.87 7.94 -9.82
C PRO A 185 -6.32 9.00 -10.80
N TYR A 186 -7.13 9.96 -11.23
CA TYR A 186 -6.65 11.04 -12.11
C TYR A 186 -5.79 12.05 -11.36
N GLN A 187 -6.12 12.35 -10.10
CA GLN A 187 -5.26 13.15 -9.24
C GLN A 187 -3.92 12.43 -8.98
N LEU A 188 -3.97 11.12 -8.71
CA LEU A 188 -2.75 10.32 -8.56
C LEU A 188 -1.91 10.35 -9.84
N PHE A 189 -2.53 10.12 -11.00
CA PHE A 189 -1.86 10.19 -12.29
C PHE A 189 -1.18 11.55 -12.49
N SER A 190 -1.91 12.63 -12.23
CA SER A 190 -1.38 14.00 -12.34
C SER A 190 -0.23 14.25 -11.36
N LYS A 191 -0.27 13.69 -10.17
CA LYS A 191 0.83 13.77 -9.19
C LYS A 191 2.07 13.02 -9.67
N LEU A 192 1.90 11.83 -10.24
CA LEU A 192 3.01 10.99 -10.68
C LEU A 192 3.70 11.56 -11.92
N TYR A 193 2.93 12.04 -12.89
CA TYR A 193 3.43 12.36 -14.24
C TYR A 193 3.38 13.85 -14.61
N GLY A 194 2.84 14.70 -13.76
CA GLY A 194 2.80 16.15 -13.92
C GLY A 194 1.39 16.72 -14.00
N LYS A 195 1.29 18.03 -13.81
CA LYS A 195 0.00 18.75 -13.88
C LYS A 195 -0.42 18.84 -15.36
N THR A 196 -1.42 18.06 -15.73
CA THR A 196 -2.08 18.21 -17.02
C THR A 196 -3.34 19.05 -16.88
N LYS A 197 -3.20 20.35 -16.97
CA LYS A 197 -4.35 21.21 -17.30
C LYS A 197 -4.78 21.06 -18.75
N ASP A 198 -3.88 20.55 -19.63
CA ASP A 198 -4.15 20.36 -21.04
C ASP A 198 -3.80 18.94 -21.47
N LYS A 199 -4.81 18.18 -21.86
CA LYS A 199 -4.69 16.83 -22.44
C LYS A 199 -3.75 16.79 -23.67
N GLU A 200 -3.54 17.93 -24.34
CA GLU A 200 -2.62 18.09 -25.48
C GLU A 200 -1.15 18.07 -25.06
N ILE A 201 -0.85 18.62 -23.87
CA ILE A 201 0.52 18.66 -23.33
C ILE A 201 0.98 17.25 -22.93
N LEU A 202 0.08 16.37 -22.45
CA LEU A 202 0.44 15.02 -22.06
C LEU A 202 0.90 14.17 -23.26
N GLY A 203 0.18 14.23 -24.37
CA GLY A 203 0.62 13.59 -25.62
C GLY A 203 1.97 14.10 -26.10
N SER A 204 2.21 15.40 -25.97
CA SER A 204 3.49 16.05 -26.33
C SER A 204 4.65 15.70 -25.39
N VAL A 205 4.39 15.35 -24.12
CA VAL A 205 5.44 14.97 -23.14
C VAL A 205 5.83 13.49 -23.26
N LEU A 206 4.90 12.61 -23.65
CA LEU A 206 5.16 11.17 -23.75
C LEU A 206 5.95 10.79 -25.00
N ASP A 207 5.77 11.50 -26.13
CA ASP A 207 6.53 11.25 -27.36
C ASP A 207 8.06 11.39 -27.16
N PRO A 208 8.58 12.46 -26.53
CA PRO A 208 10.00 12.57 -26.18
C PRO A 208 10.47 11.46 -25.23
N VAL A 209 9.65 11.08 -24.24
CA VAL A 209 10.00 10.01 -23.29
C VAL A 209 10.16 8.67 -24.01
N ILE A 210 9.24 8.30 -24.90
CA ILE A 210 9.35 7.09 -25.72
C ILE A 210 10.59 7.13 -26.63
N ALA A 211 10.89 8.27 -27.23
CA ALA A 211 12.06 8.44 -28.08
C ALA A 211 13.36 8.27 -27.27
N ASP A 212 13.43 8.85 -26.08
CA ASP A 212 14.56 8.75 -25.19
C ASP A 212 14.75 7.32 -24.64
N LEU A 213 13.66 6.62 -24.28
CA LEU A 213 13.71 5.21 -23.86
C LEU A 213 14.23 4.32 -24.99
N LYS A 214 13.81 4.53 -26.25
CA LYS A 214 14.35 3.82 -27.41
C LYS A 214 15.84 4.09 -27.62
N LYS A 215 16.26 5.35 -27.49
CA LYS A 215 17.67 5.74 -27.63
C LYS A 215 18.54 5.07 -26.57
N VAL A 216 18.11 5.05 -25.30
CA VAL A 216 18.83 4.38 -24.22
C VAL A 216 18.83 2.87 -24.40
N SER A 217 17.72 2.27 -24.87
CA SER A 217 17.62 0.83 -25.16
C SER A 217 18.70 0.35 -26.15
N SER A 218 19.16 1.21 -27.05
CA SER A 218 20.27 0.87 -27.95
C SER A 218 21.64 0.91 -27.31
N LEU A 219 21.79 1.51 -26.13
CA LEU A 219 23.06 1.75 -25.43
C LEU A 219 23.31 0.82 -24.24
N VAL A 220 22.31 0.04 -23.82
CA VAL A 220 22.36 -0.78 -22.62
C VAL A 220 22.34 -2.28 -22.92
N GLY A 221 22.67 -3.11 -21.92
CA GLY A 221 22.68 -4.55 -22.00
C GLY A 221 21.28 -5.18 -22.18
N LYS A 222 21.24 -6.51 -22.39
CA LYS A 222 20.01 -7.23 -22.71
C LYS A 222 18.95 -7.16 -21.60
N GLU A 223 19.37 -7.25 -20.33
CA GLU A 223 18.45 -7.19 -19.18
C GLU A 223 17.87 -5.78 -18.99
N ASP A 224 18.70 -4.75 -19.02
CA ASP A 224 18.25 -3.36 -18.94
C ASP A 224 17.35 -2.97 -20.13
N ARG A 225 17.61 -3.54 -21.31
CA ARG A 225 16.78 -3.35 -22.50
C ARG A 225 15.36 -3.89 -22.27
N LYS A 226 15.23 -5.07 -21.67
CA LYS A 226 13.93 -5.65 -21.33
C LYS A 226 13.13 -4.75 -20.39
N ILE A 227 13.78 -4.22 -19.34
CA ILE A 227 13.16 -3.25 -18.41
C ILE A 227 12.72 -1.99 -19.15
N LEU A 228 13.55 -1.46 -20.05
CA LEU A 228 13.18 -0.30 -20.86
C LEU A 228 12.04 -0.56 -21.84
N GLU A 229 11.96 -1.77 -22.41
CA GLU A 229 10.87 -2.18 -23.28
C GLU A 229 9.54 -2.30 -22.51
N GLU A 230 9.57 -2.81 -21.28
CA GLU A 230 8.42 -2.85 -20.36
C GLU A 230 7.97 -1.41 -20.00
N HIS A 231 8.90 -0.52 -19.65
CA HIS A 231 8.60 0.89 -19.40
C HIS A 231 8.07 1.61 -20.65
N ALA A 232 8.67 1.35 -21.82
CA ALA A 232 8.20 1.92 -23.09
C ALA A 232 6.82 1.36 -23.49
N GLY A 233 6.56 0.09 -23.16
CA GLY A 233 5.25 -0.54 -23.31
C GLY A 233 4.20 0.18 -22.47
N PHE A 234 4.50 0.40 -21.20
CA PHE A 234 3.65 1.14 -20.28
C PHE A 234 3.38 2.58 -20.73
N VAL A 235 4.42 3.33 -21.10
CA VAL A 235 4.27 4.70 -21.63
C VAL A 235 3.43 4.72 -22.90
N ARG A 236 3.55 3.72 -23.78
CA ARG A 236 2.70 3.57 -24.98
C ARG A 236 1.26 3.27 -24.66
N GLU A 237 0.99 2.40 -23.67
CA GLU A 237 -0.38 2.16 -23.23
C GLU A 237 -0.99 3.43 -22.65
N MET A 238 -0.27 4.18 -21.82
CA MET A 238 -0.69 5.49 -21.36
C MET A 238 -0.96 6.47 -22.51
N GLU A 239 -0.05 6.54 -23.49
CA GLU A 239 -0.21 7.40 -24.67
C GLU A 239 -1.46 7.03 -25.48
N LYS A 240 -1.68 5.72 -25.73
CA LYS A 240 -2.89 5.23 -26.41
C LYS A 240 -4.15 5.64 -25.67
N GLU A 241 -4.13 5.59 -24.36
CA GLU A 241 -5.26 5.92 -23.49
C GLU A 241 -5.55 7.42 -23.47
N ILE A 242 -4.51 8.24 -23.41
CA ILE A 242 -4.64 9.69 -23.52
C ILE A 242 -5.17 10.08 -24.90
N ARG A 243 -4.71 9.41 -25.97
CA ARG A 243 -5.21 9.61 -27.34
C ARG A 243 -6.62 9.08 -27.52
N ALA A 244 -7.00 7.96 -26.87
CA ALA A 244 -8.35 7.41 -26.88
C ALA A 244 -9.38 8.30 -26.17
N MET A 245 -8.95 9.13 -25.21
CA MET A 245 -9.78 10.20 -24.65
C MET A 245 -10.16 11.29 -25.68
N LYS A 246 -9.55 11.29 -26.88
CA LYS A 246 -9.87 12.17 -28.02
C LYS A 246 -10.84 11.56 -29.04
N GLY A 247 -11.44 10.38 -28.79
CA GLY A 247 -12.58 9.89 -29.58
C GLY A 247 -12.34 8.68 -30.47
N ALA A 248 -11.41 7.75 -30.16
CA ALA A 248 -11.29 6.49 -30.88
C ALA A 248 -10.86 5.33 -29.97
N THR A 249 -11.50 4.21 -30.14
CA THR A 249 -11.38 2.92 -29.43
C THR A 249 -10.01 2.28 -29.56
N VAL A 250 -9.27 2.02 -28.45
CA VAL A 250 -8.32 0.88 -28.32
C VAL A 250 -7.98 0.59 -26.86
N HIS A 251 -7.97 -0.68 -26.50
CA HIS A 251 -7.71 -1.42 -25.26
C HIS A 251 -6.91 -0.72 -24.14
N ALA A 252 -7.41 -0.68 -23.16
CA ALA A 252 -8.14 -0.27 -22.00
C ALA A 252 -7.32 -0.45 -20.72
N MET A 253 -6.76 0.65 -20.18
CA MET A 253 -6.92 0.88 -18.74
C MET A 253 -8.42 0.95 -18.45
N PRO A 254 -8.90 0.55 -17.25
CA PRO A 254 -10.30 0.71 -16.94
C PRO A 254 -10.68 2.16 -17.25
N LYS A 255 -11.62 2.34 -18.19
CA LYS A 255 -12.13 3.64 -18.55
C LYS A 255 -12.72 4.26 -17.30
N LEU A 256 -12.04 5.22 -16.73
CA LEU A 256 -12.76 6.24 -15.99
C LEU A 256 -13.45 7.09 -17.07
N GLU A 257 -14.73 6.92 -17.17
CA GLU A 257 -15.56 7.87 -17.90
C GLU A 257 -15.39 9.24 -17.24
N PRO A 258 -15.24 10.33 -17.98
CA PRO A 258 -15.20 11.66 -17.39
C PRO A 258 -16.46 11.84 -16.53
N GLY A 259 -16.29 12.15 -15.22
CA GLY A 259 -17.41 12.36 -14.31
C GLY A 259 -17.86 11.11 -13.57
N ILE A 260 -17.07 10.04 -13.48
CA ILE A 260 -17.31 8.97 -12.51
C ILE A 260 -17.27 9.60 -11.12
N ARG A 261 -18.44 9.61 -10.51
CA ARG A 261 -18.58 9.95 -9.12
C ARG A 261 -18.04 8.81 -8.27
N GLU A 262 -17.58 9.13 -7.08
CA GLU A 262 -17.21 8.17 -6.05
C GLU A 262 -18.44 7.41 -5.58
N GLU A 263 -18.85 6.42 -6.36
CA GLU A 263 -20.03 5.59 -6.13
C GLU A 263 -19.61 4.16 -5.80
N ASN A 264 -20.38 3.48 -4.96
CA ASN A 264 -20.12 2.11 -4.54
C ASN A 264 -19.84 1.16 -5.73
N ASP A 265 -20.60 1.30 -6.82
CA ASP A 265 -20.51 0.40 -7.97
C ASP A 265 -19.19 0.58 -8.77
N ASN A 266 -18.48 1.69 -8.55
CA ASN A 266 -17.18 1.99 -9.15
C ASN A 266 -15.99 1.57 -8.25
N LEU A 267 -16.23 1.17 -7.01
CA LEU A 267 -15.18 0.79 -6.05
C LEU A 267 -14.19 -0.22 -6.63
N PRO A 268 -14.59 -1.34 -7.29
CA PRO A 268 -13.63 -2.28 -7.89
C PRO A 268 -12.79 -1.66 -8.99
N LYS A 269 -13.38 -0.79 -9.81
CA LYS A 269 -12.66 -0.11 -10.91
C LYS A 269 -11.63 0.87 -10.36
N ILE A 270 -12.03 1.71 -9.39
CA ILE A 270 -11.15 2.68 -8.74
C ILE A 270 -10.01 1.95 -8.03
N SER A 271 -10.31 0.85 -7.31
CA SER A 271 -9.30 0.01 -6.66
C SER A 271 -8.25 -0.46 -7.66
N ARG A 272 -8.66 -1.07 -8.77
CA ARG A 272 -7.73 -1.60 -9.78
C ARG A 272 -6.88 -0.52 -10.41
N MET A 273 -7.44 0.64 -10.71
CA MET A 273 -6.69 1.76 -11.27
C MET A 273 -5.66 2.31 -10.29
N GLN A 274 -6.04 2.51 -9.03
CA GLN A 274 -5.12 2.95 -7.99
C GLN A 274 -3.97 1.94 -7.80
N LEU A 275 -4.28 0.64 -7.78
CA LEU A 275 -3.27 -0.42 -7.67
C LEU A 275 -2.33 -0.46 -8.87
N ASP A 276 -2.85 -0.27 -10.08
CA ASP A 276 -2.04 -0.24 -11.30
C ASP A 276 -1.11 0.97 -11.33
N LEU A 277 -1.60 2.15 -10.93
CA LEU A 277 -0.77 3.34 -10.79
C LEU A 277 0.28 3.19 -9.70
N LEU A 278 -0.06 2.57 -8.57
CA LEU A 278 0.89 2.27 -7.51
C LEU A 278 1.98 1.31 -7.98
N HIS A 279 1.61 0.22 -8.67
CA HIS A 279 2.57 -0.72 -9.26
C HIS A 279 3.59 0.01 -10.14
N ASN A 280 3.12 0.87 -11.04
CA ASN A 280 3.97 1.64 -11.93
C ASN A 280 4.88 2.63 -11.17
N SER A 281 4.34 3.24 -10.12
CA SER A 281 5.12 4.13 -9.26
C SER A 281 6.25 3.42 -8.52
N LEU A 282 5.99 2.20 -8.02
CA LEU A 282 7.01 1.35 -7.38
C LEU A 282 8.06 0.86 -8.39
N MET A 283 7.64 0.48 -9.61
CA MET A 283 8.54 0.11 -10.71
C MET A 283 9.49 1.25 -11.07
N ALA A 284 8.97 2.45 -11.17
CA ALA A 284 9.74 3.66 -11.48
C ALA A 284 10.57 4.18 -10.28
N ASP A 285 10.50 3.53 -9.10
CA ASP A 285 11.11 3.96 -7.84
C ASP A 285 10.72 5.41 -7.46
N PHE A 286 9.48 5.80 -7.77
CA PHE A 286 8.96 7.10 -7.39
C PHE A 286 8.69 7.19 -5.89
N ASN A 287 8.33 6.08 -5.28
CA ASN A 287 8.16 5.89 -3.85
C ASN A 287 8.56 4.46 -3.46
N ARG A 288 8.83 4.24 -2.17
CA ARG A 288 9.09 2.91 -1.59
C ARG A 288 8.14 2.59 -0.44
N VAL A 289 7.36 3.54 -0.01
CA VAL A 289 6.35 3.39 1.04
C VAL A 289 5.03 3.86 0.47
N ALA A 290 3.97 3.09 0.71
CA ALA A 290 2.61 3.50 0.40
C ALA A 290 1.62 2.94 1.42
N THR A 291 0.49 3.63 1.56
CA THR A 291 -0.71 3.13 2.21
C THR A 291 -1.86 3.08 1.20
N PHE A 292 -2.74 2.10 1.35
CA PHE A 292 -3.90 1.90 0.50
C PHE A 292 -5.13 1.68 1.37
N GLN A 293 -5.97 2.69 1.47
CA GLN A 293 -7.11 2.72 2.37
C GLN A 293 -8.42 2.48 1.61
N PHE A 294 -9.09 1.37 1.88
CA PHE A 294 -10.47 1.15 1.43
C PHE A 294 -11.44 1.85 2.36
N THR A 295 -12.16 2.84 1.85
CA THR A 295 -13.17 3.62 2.56
C THR A 295 -12.64 4.22 3.89
N ASN A 296 -13.42 4.18 4.94
CA ASN A 296 -13.07 4.67 6.28
C ASN A 296 -13.48 3.64 7.33
N SER A 297 -13.09 3.83 8.58
CA SER A 297 -13.28 2.83 9.64
C SER A 297 -14.74 2.47 9.94
N VAL A 298 -15.68 3.34 9.60
CA VAL A 298 -17.14 3.08 9.62
C VAL A 298 -17.68 2.97 8.19
N GLY A 299 -16.88 2.39 7.28
CA GLY A 299 -17.16 2.33 5.85
C GLY A 299 -18.43 1.59 5.52
N GLY A 300 -19.41 2.32 4.97
CA GLY A 300 -20.74 1.82 4.64
C GLY A 300 -20.92 1.45 3.16
N ALA A 301 -19.85 1.15 2.43
CA ALA A 301 -19.94 0.77 1.03
C ALA A 301 -20.86 -0.44 0.82
N ARG A 302 -21.68 -0.36 -0.24
CA ARG A 302 -22.59 -1.46 -0.65
C ARG A 302 -21.94 -2.22 -1.78
N MET A 303 -21.54 -3.46 -1.54
CA MET A 303 -20.79 -4.26 -2.52
C MET A 303 -21.74 -5.07 -3.41
N LYS A 304 -22.54 -4.36 -4.21
CA LYS A 304 -23.56 -4.97 -5.07
C LYS A 304 -22.99 -5.96 -6.07
N TRP A 305 -21.78 -5.78 -6.55
CA TRP A 305 -21.09 -6.73 -7.43
C TRP A 305 -20.82 -8.09 -6.76
N LEU A 306 -20.91 -8.17 -5.42
CA LEU A 306 -20.82 -9.41 -4.63
C LEU A 306 -22.23 -9.95 -4.27
N GLY A 307 -23.30 -9.29 -4.73
CA GLY A 307 -24.68 -9.59 -4.33
C GLY A 307 -24.99 -9.12 -2.89
N VAL A 308 -24.34 -8.04 -2.42
CA VAL A 308 -24.55 -7.46 -1.09
C VAL A 308 -25.09 -6.04 -1.24
N ASP A 309 -26.37 -5.85 -0.92
CA ASP A 309 -27.06 -4.57 -1.02
C ASP A 309 -27.01 -3.74 0.26
N GLU A 310 -26.71 -4.37 1.40
CA GLU A 310 -26.54 -3.70 2.69
C GLU A 310 -25.22 -2.97 2.78
N GLY A 311 -25.18 -1.89 3.56
CA GLY A 311 -23.93 -1.19 3.87
C GLY A 311 -23.00 -2.06 4.72
N HIS A 312 -21.72 -2.11 4.36
CA HIS A 312 -20.73 -2.98 5.02
C HIS A 312 -20.67 -2.77 6.54
N HIS A 313 -20.62 -1.50 7.00
CA HIS A 313 -20.60 -1.19 8.42
C HIS A 313 -21.87 -1.65 9.13
N GLN A 314 -23.04 -1.41 8.56
CA GLN A 314 -24.30 -1.89 9.14
C GLN A 314 -24.31 -3.42 9.23
N LEU A 315 -23.88 -4.10 8.18
CA LEU A 315 -23.84 -5.56 8.12
C LEU A 315 -22.87 -6.14 9.16
N SER A 316 -21.76 -5.45 9.44
CA SER A 316 -20.76 -5.91 10.42
C SER A 316 -21.25 -5.94 11.86
N HIS A 317 -22.35 -5.26 12.17
CA HIS A 317 -23.01 -5.29 13.49
C HIS A 317 -23.97 -6.47 13.68
N GLU A 318 -24.27 -7.23 12.62
CA GLU A 318 -25.18 -8.37 12.73
C GLU A 318 -24.59 -9.46 13.67
N PRO A 319 -25.46 -10.14 14.44
CA PRO A 319 -24.98 -11.18 15.33
C PRO A 319 -24.49 -12.41 14.57
N ASP A 320 -23.56 -13.18 15.16
CA ASP A 320 -22.98 -14.39 14.55
C ASP A 320 -24.01 -15.49 14.23
N THR A 321 -25.19 -15.40 14.83
CA THR A 321 -26.32 -16.29 14.55
C THR A 321 -27.01 -15.98 13.22
N ASN A 322 -26.84 -14.75 12.68
CA ASN A 322 -27.32 -14.39 11.36
C ASN A 322 -26.35 -14.92 10.28
N LYS A 323 -26.56 -16.17 9.87
CA LYS A 323 -25.68 -16.84 8.90
C LYS A 323 -25.62 -16.16 7.54
N VAL A 324 -26.71 -15.55 7.12
CA VAL A 324 -26.75 -14.80 5.85
C VAL A 324 -25.84 -13.57 5.91
N ALA A 325 -25.85 -12.83 7.02
CA ALA A 325 -24.97 -11.69 7.22
C ALA A 325 -23.49 -12.14 7.29
N VAL A 326 -23.21 -13.25 8.01
CA VAL A 326 -21.86 -13.82 8.09
C VAL A 326 -21.34 -14.21 6.69
N GLU A 327 -22.13 -14.91 5.88
CA GLU A 327 -21.74 -15.29 4.51
C GLU A 327 -21.45 -14.05 3.63
N LYS A 328 -22.26 -12.99 3.73
CA LYS A 328 -22.02 -11.73 3.03
C LYS A 328 -20.72 -11.06 3.49
N LEU A 329 -20.46 -11.01 4.79
CA LEU A 329 -19.22 -10.45 5.35
C LEU A 329 -17.99 -11.26 4.93
N VAL A 330 -18.08 -12.59 4.85
CA VAL A 330 -17.01 -13.45 4.34
C VAL A 330 -16.71 -13.09 2.88
N LYS A 331 -17.72 -12.91 2.03
CA LYS A 331 -17.54 -12.47 0.63
C LYS A 331 -16.85 -11.11 0.55
N ILE A 332 -17.26 -10.14 1.38
CA ILE A 332 -16.67 -8.81 1.45
C ILE A 332 -15.19 -8.89 1.85
N ASN A 333 -14.88 -9.59 2.94
CA ASN A 333 -13.51 -9.73 3.42
C ASN A 333 -12.63 -10.48 2.39
N LYS A 334 -13.17 -11.50 1.73
CA LYS A 334 -12.49 -12.22 0.66
C LYS A 334 -12.17 -11.33 -0.52
N TRP A 335 -13.10 -10.45 -0.92
CA TRP A 335 -12.85 -9.49 -1.98
C TRP A 335 -11.68 -8.54 -1.67
N PHE A 336 -11.57 -8.02 -0.44
CA PHE A 336 -10.38 -7.26 -0.06
C PHE A 336 -9.10 -8.09 -0.21
N CYS A 337 -9.14 -9.37 0.19
CA CYS A 337 -8.02 -10.28 0.00
C CYS A 337 -7.68 -10.50 -1.50
N GLU A 338 -8.69 -10.58 -2.38
CA GLU A 338 -8.52 -10.70 -3.82
C GLU A 338 -7.83 -9.48 -4.44
N GLU A 339 -8.12 -8.26 -3.95
CA GLU A 339 -7.42 -7.05 -4.40
C GLU A 339 -5.94 -7.07 -4.01
N ILE A 340 -5.62 -7.55 -2.80
CA ILE A 340 -4.23 -7.70 -2.34
C ILE A 340 -3.51 -8.79 -3.13
N ALA A 341 -4.18 -9.93 -3.38
CA ALA A 341 -3.63 -11.01 -4.19
C ALA A 341 -3.37 -10.57 -5.65
N TYR A 342 -4.25 -9.75 -6.21
CA TYR A 342 -4.03 -9.13 -7.52
C TYR A 342 -2.75 -8.29 -7.54
N PHE A 343 -2.56 -7.45 -6.53
CA PHE A 343 -1.38 -6.60 -6.45
C PHE A 343 -0.10 -7.42 -6.22
N ALA A 344 -0.18 -8.43 -5.34
CA ALA A 344 0.92 -9.38 -5.12
C ALA A 344 1.32 -10.10 -6.40
N LYS A 345 0.34 -10.54 -7.21
CA LYS A 345 0.57 -11.17 -8.51
C LYS A 345 1.30 -10.24 -9.47
N LYS A 346 0.87 -8.99 -9.60
CA LYS A 346 1.56 -7.99 -10.44
C LYS A 346 3.02 -7.81 -10.03
N LEU A 347 3.29 -7.69 -8.74
CA LEU A 347 4.65 -7.57 -8.23
C LEU A 347 5.47 -8.86 -8.44
N GLN A 348 4.86 -10.05 -8.33
CA GLN A 348 5.52 -11.32 -8.56
C GLN A 348 5.88 -11.53 -10.04
N GLU A 349 5.02 -11.10 -10.95
CA GLU A 349 5.23 -11.19 -12.40
C GLU A 349 6.20 -10.11 -12.93
N THR A 350 6.52 -9.10 -12.12
CA THR A 350 7.45 -8.02 -12.48
C THR A 350 8.85 -8.34 -11.95
N PRO A 351 9.87 -8.50 -12.83
CA PRO A 351 11.25 -8.65 -12.40
C PRO A 351 11.72 -7.46 -11.53
N GLU A 352 12.49 -7.74 -10.49
CA GLU A 352 13.16 -6.67 -9.75
C GLU A 352 14.13 -5.93 -10.67
N PRO A 353 14.13 -4.60 -10.71
CA PRO A 353 14.98 -3.81 -11.62
C PRO A 353 16.49 -4.06 -11.50
N ASN A 354 16.96 -4.71 -10.45
CA ASN A 354 18.36 -5.10 -10.27
C ASN A 354 18.64 -6.59 -10.59
N GLY A 355 17.68 -7.29 -11.24
CA GLY A 355 17.83 -8.67 -11.68
C GLY A 355 17.76 -9.73 -10.55
N SER A 356 17.41 -9.38 -9.32
CA SER A 356 17.39 -10.27 -8.16
C SER A 356 16.01 -10.80 -7.78
N GLY A 357 15.34 -11.53 -8.65
CA GLY A 357 14.01 -12.08 -8.41
C GLY A 357 12.90 -11.14 -8.87
N SER A 358 11.74 -11.22 -8.23
CA SER A 358 10.56 -10.39 -8.51
C SER A 358 10.50 -9.15 -7.61
N MET A 359 9.69 -8.19 -8.00
CA MET A 359 9.42 -7.04 -7.12
C MET A 359 8.76 -7.46 -5.80
N LEU A 360 7.97 -8.54 -5.80
CA LEU A 360 7.35 -9.07 -4.58
C LEU A 360 8.38 -9.53 -3.56
N ASP A 361 9.53 -10.07 -3.99
CA ASP A 361 10.60 -10.51 -3.10
C ASP A 361 11.22 -9.37 -2.29
N ASN A 362 11.06 -8.13 -2.76
CA ASN A 362 11.59 -6.92 -2.13
C ASN A 362 10.49 -5.92 -1.70
N THR A 363 9.23 -6.35 -1.73
CA THR A 363 8.07 -5.53 -1.32
C THR A 363 7.29 -6.23 -0.22
N LEU A 364 7.18 -5.61 0.95
CA LEU A 364 6.30 -6.06 2.01
C LEU A 364 4.89 -5.50 1.77
N LEU A 365 3.93 -6.37 1.53
CA LEU A 365 2.51 -6.05 1.57
C LEU A 365 1.99 -6.38 2.96
N VAL A 366 1.29 -5.46 3.60
CA VAL A 366 0.68 -5.64 4.93
C VAL A 366 -0.81 -5.41 4.78
N TRP A 367 -1.63 -6.42 5.01
CA TRP A 367 -3.07 -6.24 5.13
C TRP A 367 -3.48 -6.17 6.60
N THR A 368 -4.21 -5.13 6.94
CA THR A 368 -4.69 -4.90 8.30
C THR A 368 -6.11 -4.30 8.32
N ASN A 369 -6.69 -4.24 9.50
CA ASN A 369 -8.04 -3.73 9.76
C ASN A 369 -8.04 -2.99 11.11
N GLU A 370 -8.99 -2.10 11.34
CA GLU A 370 -9.11 -1.39 12.61
C GLU A 370 -9.67 -2.25 13.74
N LEU A 371 -10.40 -3.31 13.42
CA LEU A 371 -11.03 -4.20 14.39
C LEU A 371 -10.64 -5.66 14.13
N GLY A 372 -10.57 -6.45 15.19
CA GLY A 372 -10.46 -7.91 15.10
C GLY A 372 -11.77 -8.56 14.67
N LYS A 373 -12.92 -7.97 15.05
CA LYS A 373 -14.27 -8.42 14.71
C LYS A 373 -15.25 -7.26 14.77
N GLY A 374 -16.10 -7.12 13.74
CA GLY A 374 -16.99 -5.97 13.59
C GLY A 374 -18.03 -5.85 14.70
N ASN A 375 -18.84 -6.88 14.95
CA ASN A 375 -19.97 -6.78 15.88
C ASN A 375 -19.59 -6.62 17.37
N SER A 376 -18.36 -6.93 17.73
CA SER A 376 -17.83 -6.73 19.08
C SER A 376 -16.98 -5.48 19.22
N HIS A 377 -16.66 -4.81 18.12
CA HIS A 377 -15.74 -3.68 18.07
C HIS A 377 -14.40 -3.95 18.79
N THR A 378 -13.94 -5.21 18.78
CA THR A 378 -12.74 -5.57 19.53
C THR A 378 -11.48 -5.03 18.85
N LEU A 379 -10.58 -4.46 19.66
CA LEU A 379 -9.23 -4.07 19.26
C LEU A 379 -8.22 -5.21 19.53
N ASP A 380 -8.71 -6.35 19.99
CA ASP A 380 -7.90 -7.56 20.15
C ASP A 380 -7.87 -8.36 18.86
N ASN A 381 -6.73 -9.03 18.64
CA ASN A 381 -6.53 -9.90 17.48
C ASN A 381 -6.84 -9.21 16.16
N ILE A 382 -6.28 -7.99 15.99
CA ILE A 382 -6.40 -7.22 14.75
C ILE A 382 -5.72 -8.00 13.63
N PRO A 383 -6.33 -8.12 12.45
CA PRO A 383 -5.70 -8.75 11.30
C PRO A 383 -4.37 -8.11 10.93
N PHE A 384 -3.33 -8.93 10.87
CA PHE A 384 -2.07 -8.60 10.22
C PHE A 384 -1.64 -9.78 9.37
N VAL A 385 -1.81 -9.64 8.06
CA VAL A 385 -1.36 -10.61 7.06
C VAL A 385 -0.29 -9.94 6.19
N MET A 386 0.86 -10.55 6.12
CA MET A 386 2.01 -10.02 5.40
C MET A 386 2.34 -10.91 4.22
N VAL A 387 2.56 -10.32 3.04
CA VAL A 387 2.87 -11.05 1.82
C VAL A 387 4.11 -10.47 1.17
N GLY A 388 5.01 -11.32 0.70
CA GLY A 388 6.27 -10.92 0.07
C GLY A 388 7.27 -10.40 1.09
N GLY A 389 8.10 -9.46 0.64
CA GLY A 389 9.05 -8.72 1.46
C GLY A 389 10.29 -9.47 1.89
N ASN A 390 11.40 -8.79 1.87
CA ASN A 390 12.69 -9.29 2.34
C ASN A 390 13.18 -8.44 3.51
N LEU A 391 12.47 -8.53 4.63
CA LEU A 391 12.86 -7.85 5.88
C LEU A 391 13.69 -8.75 6.81
N GLY A 392 14.17 -9.89 6.31
CA GLY A 392 14.86 -10.90 7.13
C GLY A 392 13.91 -11.76 7.96
N TRP A 393 12.60 -11.71 7.68
CA TRP A 393 11.58 -12.50 8.36
C TRP A 393 11.39 -13.87 7.71
N LYS A 394 11.15 -14.88 8.52
CA LYS A 394 10.77 -16.20 8.00
C LYS A 394 9.29 -16.19 7.66
N THR A 395 8.95 -16.28 6.39
CA THR A 395 7.59 -16.34 5.86
C THR A 395 7.09 -17.79 5.69
N GLY A 396 5.91 -17.99 5.11
CA GLY A 396 5.29 -19.30 4.94
C GLY A 396 4.78 -19.87 6.26
N ARG A 397 4.33 -19.03 7.20
CA ARG A 397 3.91 -19.45 8.55
C ARG A 397 2.64 -18.73 9.01
N SER A 398 1.88 -19.44 9.85
CA SER A 398 0.87 -18.85 10.73
C SER A 398 1.41 -18.83 12.15
N LEU A 399 1.43 -17.67 12.80
CA LEU A 399 1.95 -17.49 14.16
C LEU A 399 0.83 -17.06 15.10
N LYS A 400 0.83 -17.61 16.30
CA LYS A 400 -0.12 -17.25 17.38
C LYS A 400 0.64 -16.59 18.54
N PHE A 401 0.17 -15.46 18.98
CA PHE A 401 0.75 -14.68 20.07
C PHE A 401 -0.24 -14.56 21.25
N PRO A 402 0.26 -14.47 22.49
CA PRO A 402 -0.58 -14.32 23.67
C PRO A 402 -1.03 -12.86 23.86
N ARG A 403 -1.81 -12.30 22.91
CA ARG A 403 -2.33 -10.91 22.95
C ARG A 403 -1.22 -9.87 23.13
N ILE A 404 -0.31 -9.80 22.17
CA ILE A 404 0.79 -8.82 22.16
C ILE A 404 0.34 -7.46 21.63
N ALA A 405 1.02 -6.38 22.05
CA ALA A 405 0.79 -5.05 21.51
C ALA A 405 1.31 -4.93 20.07
N HIS A 406 0.49 -4.34 19.20
CA HIS A 406 0.87 -4.11 17.79
C HIS A 406 2.05 -3.14 17.65
N ASN A 407 2.32 -2.27 18.64
CA ASN A 407 3.52 -1.43 18.70
C ASN A 407 4.80 -2.21 18.44
N ARG A 408 4.91 -3.44 18.98
CA ARG A 408 6.06 -4.34 18.77
C ARG A 408 6.22 -4.77 17.31
N LEU A 409 5.09 -4.94 16.61
CA LEU A 409 5.10 -5.22 15.18
C LEU A 409 5.51 -3.99 14.38
N LEU A 410 5.00 -2.78 14.73
CA LEU A 410 5.42 -1.52 14.10
C LEU A 410 6.93 -1.30 14.28
N MET A 411 7.49 -1.58 15.47
CA MET A 411 8.95 -1.56 15.68
C MET A 411 9.66 -2.58 14.79
N ALA A 412 9.14 -3.81 14.65
CA ALA A 412 9.73 -4.83 13.80
C ALA A 412 9.75 -4.40 12.33
N MET A 413 8.71 -3.72 11.85
CA MET A 413 8.66 -3.14 10.50
C MET A 413 9.76 -2.09 10.33
N ALA A 414 9.91 -1.13 11.24
CA ALA A 414 11.00 -0.14 11.19
C ALA A 414 12.37 -0.82 11.18
N HIS A 415 12.60 -1.81 12.05
CA HIS A 415 13.85 -2.57 12.14
C HIS A 415 14.15 -3.34 10.85
N GLY A 416 13.13 -3.89 10.18
CA GLY A 416 13.27 -4.58 8.91
C GLY A 416 13.79 -3.66 7.80
N PHE A 417 13.43 -2.37 7.84
CA PHE A 417 13.97 -1.33 6.96
C PHE A 417 15.33 -0.77 7.41
N GLY A 418 15.94 -1.34 8.45
CA GLY A 418 17.22 -0.88 8.99
C GLY A 418 17.11 0.26 10.01
N HIS A 419 15.91 0.78 10.27
CA HIS A 419 15.65 1.84 11.23
C HIS A 419 15.43 1.29 12.63
N LYS A 420 16.52 1.26 13.45
CA LYS A 420 16.53 0.65 14.78
C LYS A 420 15.96 1.61 15.83
N VAL A 421 14.63 1.71 15.88
CA VAL A 421 13.92 2.47 16.91
C VAL A 421 13.92 1.73 18.25
N SER A 422 14.08 2.44 19.36
CA SER A 422 13.98 1.86 20.72
C SER A 422 12.54 1.76 21.22
N SER A 423 11.63 2.56 20.66
CA SER A 423 10.19 2.54 20.91
C SER A 423 9.45 3.11 19.70
N PHE A 424 8.18 2.78 19.54
CA PHE A 424 7.31 3.39 18.54
C PHE A 424 5.88 3.52 19.08
N GLY A 425 5.30 4.72 18.97
CA GLY A 425 4.03 5.06 19.61
C GLY A 425 4.17 5.14 21.14
N ASN A 426 3.18 4.62 21.87
CA ASN A 426 3.20 4.62 23.32
C ASN A 426 4.29 3.68 23.87
N PRO A 427 5.29 4.19 24.63
CA PRO A 427 6.43 3.41 25.09
C PRO A 427 6.05 2.28 26.06
N ASP A 428 4.91 2.38 26.74
CA ASP A 428 4.43 1.31 27.64
C ASP A 428 4.16 0.00 26.92
N TYR A 429 3.86 0.05 25.63
CA TYR A 429 3.60 -1.11 24.78
C TYR A 429 4.85 -1.58 23.98
N CYS A 430 6.02 -0.97 24.24
CA CYS A 430 7.28 -1.27 23.57
C CYS A 430 8.31 -1.97 24.44
N LYS A 431 8.02 -2.20 25.72
CA LYS A 431 8.99 -2.67 26.75
C LYS A 431 9.66 -4.01 26.40
N ASP A 432 8.97 -4.89 25.69
CA ASP A 432 9.51 -6.19 25.27
C ASP A 432 10.27 -6.12 23.93
N GLY A 433 10.50 -4.91 23.40
CA GLY A 433 11.18 -4.68 22.12
C GLY A 433 10.36 -5.10 20.91
N PRO A 434 10.99 -5.09 19.71
CA PRO A 434 10.32 -5.46 18.47
C PRO A 434 9.86 -6.92 18.46
N LEU A 435 8.82 -7.20 17.70
CA LEU A 435 8.38 -8.57 17.47
C LEU A 435 9.44 -9.35 16.68
N VAL A 436 9.79 -10.55 17.15
CA VAL A 436 10.75 -11.43 16.47
C VAL A 436 10.00 -12.28 15.46
N LEU A 437 10.34 -12.11 14.18
CA LEU A 437 9.71 -12.79 13.03
C LEU A 437 10.71 -13.58 12.17
N SER A 438 11.97 -13.64 12.60
CA SER A 438 13.04 -14.42 11.97
C SER A 438 12.91 -15.94 12.21
#